data_cfd8a303c54389ba98789e737e59ba28
#
_entry.id   cfd8a303c54389ba98789e737e59ba28
#
_cell.length_a   1.000
_cell.length_b   1.000
_cell.length_c   1.000
_cell.angle_alpha   90.00
_cell.angle_beta   90.00
_cell.angle_gamma   90.00
#
_symmetry.space_group_name_H-M   'P 1'
#
loop_
_entity.id
_entity.type
_entity.pdbx_description
1 polymer ?
#
loop_
_entity_poly.entity_id
_entity_poly.type
_entity_poly.pdbx_seq_one_letter_code
_entity_poly.pdbx_strand_id
1 'polypeptide(L)'
;MEQLLNYFESIDPILGALYASLFTWILTAAGASLVFLFKGMNRALLDGMLGFTGGVMVAASFWSLLAPGIEMSEGEGFVKVIPAAVGFALGALFLYGLDKILPHLHINFKESEKEGIKTPWHRTTLLVLAITLHNIPEGLAVGVLFGGVAAGVPEATIGGAVALALGIAIQNFPEGLAVSMPMRRQGVSKFKSFWYGQMSAIVEPVAAVIGALAVTFFTPILPYALAFAAGAMIFVVVEEVIPETQRDKYTDIATLGFIGGFIIMMTLDVALG
;
A
#
# COMPACT_ATOMS: atom_id res chain seq x y z
N MET A 1 -12.15 -4.31 19.34
CA MET A 1 -12.12 -3.11 18.51
C MET A 1 -12.10 -1.85 19.37
N GLU A 2 -13.09 -1.62 20.21
CA GLU A 2 -13.19 -0.45 21.09
C GLU A 2 -11.92 -0.21 21.93
N GLN A 3 -11.33 -1.25 22.52
CA GLN A 3 -10.06 -1.13 23.27
C GLN A 3 -8.90 -0.68 22.38
N LEU A 4 -8.86 -1.07 21.11
CA LEU A 4 -7.83 -0.67 20.15
C LEU A 4 -8.00 0.82 19.80
N LEU A 5 -9.21 1.26 19.52
CA LEU A 5 -9.50 2.67 19.22
C LEU A 5 -9.16 3.55 20.42
N ASN A 6 -9.62 3.20 21.63
CA ASN A 6 -9.29 3.92 22.87
C ASN A 6 -7.78 4.00 23.10
N TYR A 7 -7.01 2.96 22.75
CA TYR A 7 -5.55 3.00 22.83
C TYR A 7 -4.97 4.06 21.87
N PHE A 8 -5.40 4.05 20.61
CA PHE A 8 -4.91 5.03 19.63
C PHE A 8 -5.37 6.46 19.93
N GLU A 9 -6.54 6.64 20.53
CA GLU A 9 -7.00 7.95 21.04
C GLU A 9 -6.17 8.47 22.22
N SER A 10 -5.57 7.57 23.01
CA SER A 10 -4.78 7.91 24.19
C SER A 10 -3.33 8.29 23.91
N ILE A 11 -2.82 8.02 22.72
CA ILE A 11 -1.43 8.28 22.33
C ILE A 11 -1.33 9.45 21.37
N ASP A 12 -0.12 10.01 21.25
CA ASP A 12 0.18 11.01 20.24
C ASP A 12 -0.09 10.44 18.84
N PRO A 13 -0.85 11.14 17.95
CA PRO A 13 -1.20 10.59 16.65
C PRO A 13 0.00 10.31 15.72
N ILE A 14 1.12 11.03 15.87
CA ILE A 14 2.35 10.73 15.09
C ILE A 14 2.95 9.40 15.56
N LEU A 15 2.93 9.14 16.88
CA LEU A 15 3.28 7.82 17.41
C LEU A 15 2.26 6.76 16.97
N GLY A 16 0.99 7.13 16.86
CA GLY A 16 -0.07 6.29 16.28
C GLY A 16 0.27 5.85 14.85
N ALA A 17 0.66 6.80 13.99
CA ALA A 17 1.12 6.51 12.64
C ALA A 17 2.30 5.54 12.61
N LEU A 18 3.29 5.75 13.49
CA LEU A 18 4.44 4.86 13.61
C LEU A 18 4.02 3.44 14.05
N TYR A 19 3.20 3.31 15.09
CA TYR A 19 2.78 1.99 15.58
C TYR A 19 1.89 1.26 14.59
N ALA A 20 0.97 1.96 13.93
CA ALA A 20 0.13 1.40 12.89
C ALA A 20 0.96 0.88 11.72
N SER A 21 1.94 1.65 11.24
CA SER A 21 2.81 1.25 10.13
C SER A 21 3.88 0.22 10.52
N LEU A 22 4.31 0.16 11.76
CA LEU A 22 5.09 -0.97 12.28
C LEU A 22 4.27 -2.26 12.27
N PHE A 23 2.98 -2.18 12.60
CA PHE A 23 2.08 -3.32 12.52
C PHE A 23 1.87 -3.80 11.07
N THR A 24 1.71 -2.89 10.10
CA THR A 24 1.62 -3.25 8.67
C THR A 24 2.89 -3.96 8.21
N TRP A 25 4.06 -3.43 8.56
CA TRP A 25 5.35 -4.07 8.27
C TRP A 25 5.49 -5.46 8.93
N ILE A 26 5.03 -5.65 10.17
CA ILE A 26 5.03 -6.97 10.83
C ILE A 26 4.21 -7.98 10.04
N LEU A 27 3.08 -7.60 9.44
CA LEU A 27 2.27 -8.48 8.61
C LEU A 27 2.99 -8.84 7.30
N THR A 28 3.72 -7.91 6.67
CA THR A 28 4.62 -8.23 5.55
C THR A 28 5.68 -9.25 5.97
N ALA A 29 6.29 -9.07 7.13
CA ALA A 29 7.27 -10.01 7.67
C ALA A 29 6.64 -11.39 7.96
N ALA A 30 5.41 -11.41 8.48
CA ALA A 30 4.67 -12.64 8.72
C ALA A 30 4.40 -13.39 7.40
N GLY A 31 3.94 -12.70 6.35
CA GLY A 31 3.77 -13.27 5.00
C GLY A 31 5.08 -13.80 4.43
N ALA A 32 6.14 -13.00 4.48
CA ALA A 32 7.46 -13.40 4.02
C ALA A 32 8.02 -14.63 4.78
N SER A 33 7.65 -14.81 6.06
CA SER A 33 8.11 -15.93 6.90
C SER A 33 7.60 -17.30 6.42
N LEU A 34 6.52 -17.34 5.65
CA LEU A 34 5.98 -18.60 5.10
C LEU A 34 6.99 -19.33 4.20
N VAL A 35 8.02 -18.65 3.71
CA VAL A 35 9.15 -19.29 2.99
C VAL A 35 9.91 -20.33 3.81
N PHE A 36 9.85 -20.29 5.13
CA PHE A 36 10.44 -21.29 6.01
C PHE A 36 9.62 -22.58 6.06
N LEU A 37 8.29 -22.46 5.91
CA LEU A 37 7.34 -23.57 6.00
C LEU A 37 7.12 -24.27 4.66
N PHE A 38 7.04 -23.51 3.56
CA PHE A 38 6.70 -24.03 2.26
C PHE A 38 7.90 -24.08 1.31
N LYS A 39 7.96 -25.12 0.47
CA LYS A 39 8.96 -25.27 -0.60
C LYS A 39 8.55 -24.58 -1.91
N GLY A 40 7.29 -24.32 -2.07
CA GLY A 40 6.68 -23.66 -3.21
C GLY A 40 5.26 -23.26 -2.90
N MET A 41 4.71 -22.35 -3.68
CA MET A 41 3.32 -21.90 -3.56
C MET A 41 2.54 -22.26 -4.81
N ASN A 42 1.28 -22.62 -4.64
CA ASN A 42 0.35 -22.82 -5.73
C ASN A 42 0.12 -21.46 -6.43
N ARG A 43 0.24 -21.44 -7.75
CA ARG A 43 0.05 -20.21 -8.55
C ARG A 43 -1.36 -19.63 -8.38
N ALA A 44 -2.40 -20.48 -8.36
CA ALA A 44 -3.77 -20.03 -8.14
C ALA A 44 -3.95 -19.29 -6.80
N LEU A 45 -3.31 -19.81 -5.74
CA LEU A 45 -3.34 -19.15 -4.44
C LEU A 45 -2.63 -17.79 -4.49
N LEU A 46 -1.47 -17.71 -5.14
CA LEU A 46 -0.73 -16.45 -5.30
C LEU A 46 -1.56 -15.42 -6.06
N ASP A 47 -2.14 -15.80 -7.20
CA ASP A 47 -2.95 -14.91 -8.03
C ASP A 47 -4.20 -14.42 -7.28
N GLY A 48 -4.86 -15.32 -6.52
CA GLY A 48 -5.98 -14.94 -5.65
C GLY A 48 -5.59 -13.96 -4.55
N MET A 49 -4.42 -14.15 -3.93
CA MET A 49 -3.90 -13.26 -2.89
C MET A 49 -3.49 -11.90 -3.46
N LEU A 50 -2.83 -11.86 -4.63
CA LEU A 50 -2.50 -10.61 -5.32
C LEU A 50 -3.77 -9.87 -5.77
N GLY A 51 -4.75 -10.59 -6.30
CA GLY A 51 -6.05 -10.01 -6.59
C GLY A 51 -6.68 -9.37 -5.36
N PHE A 52 -6.68 -10.10 -4.24
CA PHE A 52 -7.19 -9.61 -2.95
C PHE A 52 -6.49 -8.30 -2.53
N THR A 53 -5.16 -8.24 -2.60
CA THR A 53 -4.36 -7.03 -2.35
C THR A 53 -4.85 -5.86 -3.21
N GLY A 54 -4.99 -6.06 -4.53
CA GLY A 54 -5.48 -5.01 -5.42
C GLY A 54 -6.89 -4.51 -5.08
N GLY A 55 -7.77 -5.42 -4.65
CA GLY A 55 -9.12 -5.07 -4.20
C GLY A 55 -9.12 -4.20 -2.93
N VAL A 56 -8.30 -4.57 -1.94
CA VAL A 56 -8.11 -3.76 -0.72
C VAL A 56 -7.57 -2.37 -1.08
N MET A 57 -6.53 -2.29 -1.90
CA MET A 57 -5.92 -1.02 -2.31
C MET A 57 -6.92 -0.09 -3.02
N VAL A 58 -7.74 -0.62 -3.94
CA VAL A 58 -8.74 0.21 -4.66
C VAL A 58 -9.82 0.70 -3.70
N ALA A 59 -10.31 -0.13 -2.81
CA ALA A 59 -11.31 0.27 -1.81
C ALA A 59 -10.74 1.34 -0.87
N ALA A 60 -9.54 1.13 -0.32
CA ALA A 60 -8.85 2.09 0.54
C ALA A 60 -8.63 3.43 -0.18
N SER A 61 -8.20 3.39 -1.44
CA SER A 61 -7.99 4.61 -2.24
C SER A 61 -9.26 5.46 -2.35
N PHE A 62 -10.44 4.84 -2.42
CA PHE A 62 -11.68 5.57 -2.50
C PHE A 62 -12.20 5.98 -1.12
N TRP A 63 -12.48 5.03 -0.21
CA TRP A 63 -13.15 5.31 1.05
C TRP A 63 -12.26 5.97 2.10
N SER A 64 -11.02 5.49 2.27
CA SER A 64 -10.11 6.04 3.28
C SER A 64 -9.42 7.33 2.83
N LEU A 65 -9.27 7.57 1.53
CA LEU A 65 -8.43 8.66 1.03
C LEU A 65 -9.18 9.67 0.17
N LEU A 66 -9.78 9.27 -0.97
CA LEU A 66 -10.43 10.22 -1.88
C LEU A 66 -11.70 10.83 -1.31
N ALA A 67 -12.59 10.02 -0.73
CA ALA A 67 -13.86 10.50 -0.20
C ALA A 67 -13.64 11.50 0.94
N PRO A 68 -12.84 11.21 2.01
CA PRO A 68 -12.53 12.20 3.03
C PRO A 68 -11.77 13.40 2.47
N GLY A 69 -10.82 13.21 1.54
CA GLY A 69 -10.08 14.31 0.92
C GLY A 69 -11.00 15.30 0.16
N ILE A 70 -12.03 14.79 -0.50
CA ILE A 70 -13.06 15.64 -1.15
C ILE A 70 -13.94 16.33 -0.09
N GLU A 71 -14.30 15.63 0.98
CA GLU A 71 -15.13 16.17 2.06
C GLU A 71 -14.44 17.34 2.76
N MET A 72 -13.15 17.22 3.05
CA MET A 72 -12.29 18.24 3.65
C MET A 72 -12.01 19.43 2.73
N SER A 73 -12.27 19.30 1.42
CA SER A 73 -11.97 20.36 0.45
C SER A 73 -12.98 21.49 0.53
N GLU A 74 -12.47 22.73 0.51
CA GLU A 74 -13.29 23.94 0.51
C GLU A 74 -13.95 24.21 -0.85
N GLY A 75 -15.04 24.96 -0.85
CA GLY A 75 -15.76 25.37 -2.06
C GLY A 75 -16.93 24.45 -2.42
N GLU A 76 -17.54 24.71 -3.59
CA GLU A 76 -18.70 23.97 -4.11
C GLU A 76 -18.47 23.51 -5.55
N GLY A 77 -19.20 22.46 -5.96
CA GLY A 77 -19.17 21.94 -7.32
C GLY A 77 -17.78 21.55 -7.78
N PHE A 78 -17.33 22.04 -8.93
CA PHE A 78 -16.01 21.71 -9.48
C PHE A 78 -14.84 22.18 -8.61
N VAL A 79 -14.99 23.28 -7.88
CA VAL A 79 -13.92 23.84 -7.04
C VAL A 79 -13.58 22.85 -5.92
N LYS A 80 -14.58 22.22 -5.32
CA LYS A 80 -14.40 21.21 -4.25
C LYS A 80 -13.62 19.99 -4.72
N VAL A 81 -13.68 19.64 -6.00
CA VAL A 81 -13.01 18.46 -6.56
C VAL A 81 -11.55 18.73 -6.95
N ILE A 82 -11.14 19.99 -7.12
CA ILE A 82 -9.80 20.36 -7.60
C ILE A 82 -8.68 19.77 -6.73
N PRO A 83 -8.68 19.86 -5.38
CA PRO A 83 -7.63 19.29 -4.57
C PRO A 83 -7.48 17.80 -4.78
N ALA A 84 -8.60 17.07 -4.81
CA ALA A 84 -8.59 15.63 -5.03
C ALA A 84 -8.10 15.26 -6.44
N ALA A 85 -8.57 15.94 -7.48
CA ALA A 85 -8.14 15.67 -8.86
C ALA A 85 -6.66 15.98 -9.07
N VAL A 86 -6.17 17.10 -8.55
CA VAL A 86 -4.75 17.49 -8.67
C VAL A 86 -3.87 16.55 -7.85
N GLY A 87 -4.22 16.29 -6.59
CA GLY A 87 -3.47 15.37 -5.73
C GLY A 87 -3.36 13.98 -6.35
N PHE A 88 -4.48 13.42 -6.80
CA PHE A 88 -4.53 12.12 -7.46
C PHE A 88 -3.64 12.05 -8.70
N ALA A 89 -3.74 13.04 -9.59
CA ALA A 89 -2.90 13.10 -10.77
C ALA A 89 -1.42 13.21 -10.43
N LEU A 90 -1.07 14.02 -9.44
CA LEU A 90 0.32 14.17 -8.98
C LEU A 90 0.87 12.87 -8.36
N GLY A 91 0.06 12.12 -7.59
CA GLY A 91 0.46 10.83 -7.02
C GLY A 91 0.73 9.79 -8.11
N ALA A 92 -0.17 9.67 -9.07
CA ALA A 92 0.02 8.78 -10.21
C ALA A 92 1.24 9.17 -11.07
N LEU A 93 1.41 10.47 -11.37
CA LEU A 93 2.57 10.98 -12.13
C LEU A 93 3.88 10.81 -11.37
N PHE A 94 3.87 10.93 -10.05
CA PHE A 94 5.05 10.71 -9.20
C PHE A 94 5.51 9.26 -9.32
N LEU A 95 4.60 8.29 -9.18
CA LEU A 95 4.93 6.87 -9.34
C LEU A 95 5.36 6.56 -10.77
N TYR A 96 4.64 7.06 -11.77
CA TYR A 96 5.04 6.93 -13.17
C TYR A 96 6.46 7.46 -13.42
N GLY A 97 6.82 8.60 -12.82
CA GLY A 97 8.18 9.16 -12.92
C GLY A 97 9.24 8.28 -12.25
N LEU A 98 8.94 7.75 -11.06
CA LEU A 98 9.83 6.80 -10.36
C LEU A 98 10.00 5.51 -11.17
N ASP A 99 8.92 4.99 -11.73
CA ASP A 99 8.88 3.83 -12.59
C ASP A 99 9.82 3.97 -13.81
N LYS A 100 9.82 5.13 -14.47
CA LYS A 100 10.70 5.42 -15.61
C LYS A 100 12.17 5.64 -15.22
N ILE A 101 12.44 6.07 -14.00
CA ILE A 101 13.82 6.42 -13.56
C ILE A 101 14.45 5.24 -12.83
N LEU A 102 13.73 4.59 -11.92
CA LEU A 102 14.31 3.53 -11.10
C LEU A 102 14.34 2.20 -11.86
N PRO A 103 15.49 1.51 -11.88
CA PRO A 103 15.56 0.20 -12.51
C PRO A 103 14.81 -0.81 -11.64
N HIS A 104 13.80 -1.46 -12.21
CA HIS A 104 12.98 -2.45 -11.50
C HIS A 104 12.51 -3.57 -12.44
N LEU A 105 11.94 -4.61 -11.86
CA LEU A 105 11.41 -5.77 -12.58
C LEU A 105 10.24 -6.35 -11.80
N HIS A 106 9.10 -6.48 -12.46
CA HIS A 106 7.91 -7.07 -11.86
C HIS A 106 8.07 -8.57 -11.57
N ILE A 107 7.25 -9.11 -10.68
CA ILE A 107 7.43 -10.42 -10.03
C ILE A 107 7.65 -11.57 -11.01
N ASN A 108 6.86 -11.67 -12.06
CA ASN A 108 6.93 -12.77 -13.04
C ASN A 108 7.40 -12.34 -14.44
N PHE A 109 7.95 -11.13 -14.58
CA PHE A 109 8.48 -10.63 -15.84
C PHE A 109 9.83 -11.26 -16.18
N LYS A 110 10.15 -11.37 -17.48
CA LYS A 110 11.43 -11.85 -17.95
C LYS A 110 12.50 -10.79 -17.78
N GLU A 111 13.78 -11.17 -17.74
CA GLU A 111 14.88 -10.22 -17.68
C GLU A 111 14.92 -9.21 -18.85
N SER A 112 14.34 -9.58 -20.01
CA SER A 112 14.19 -8.69 -21.17
C SER A 112 13.12 -7.60 -20.98
N GLU A 113 12.29 -7.74 -19.97
CA GLU A 113 11.18 -6.84 -19.64
C GLU A 113 11.53 -5.92 -18.45
N LYS A 114 12.84 -5.70 -18.19
CA LYS A 114 13.33 -4.75 -17.18
C LYS A 114 12.92 -3.33 -17.57
N GLU A 115 12.38 -2.60 -16.62
CA GLU A 115 11.98 -1.20 -16.77
C GLU A 115 12.96 -0.24 -16.10
N GLY A 116 12.83 1.06 -16.38
CA GLY A 116 13.71 2.09 -15.87
C GLY A 116 15.07 2.16 -16.58
N ILE A 117 16.04 2.80 -15.93
CA ILE A 117 17.39 2.96 -16.47
C ILE A 117 18.10 1.60 -16.58
N LYS A 118 18.72 1.32 -17.72
CA LYS A 118 19.47 0.07 -17.93
C LYS A 118 20.57 -0.10 -16.87
N THR A 119 20.50 -1.20 -16.15
CA THR A 119 21.42 -1.52 -15.05
C THR A 119 21.86 -2.99 -15.13
N PRO A 120 23.09 -3.31 -14.69
CA PRO A 120 23.54 -4.69 -14.52
C PRO A 120 23.00 -5.34 -13.22
N TRP A 121 22.13 -4.69 -12.47
CA TRP A 121 21.64 -5.19 -11.20
C TRP A 121 20.90 -6.51 -11.35
N HIS A 122 21.06 -7.33 -10.32
CA HIS A 122 20.48 -8.67 -10.29
C HIS A 122 18.95 -8.59 -10.22
N ARG A 123 18.27 -9.54 -10.88
CA ARG A 123 16.81 -9.66 -10.89
C ARG A 123 16.18 -9.51 -9.50
N THR A 124 16.79 -10.14 -8.49
CA THR A 124 16.30 -10.07 -7.10
C THR A 124 16.29 -8.65 -6.56
N THR A 125 17.33 -7.86 -6.83
CA THR A 125 17.42 -6.46 -6.39
C THR A 125 16.34 -5.60 -7.06
N LEU A 126 16.12 -5.81 -8.34
CA LEU A 126 15.09 -5.09 -9.11
C LEU A 126 13.68 -5.40 -8.63
N LEU A 127 13.41 -6.68 -8.29
CA LEU A 127 12.15 -7.10 -7.72
C LEU A 127 11.87 -6.45 -6.36
N VAL A 128 12.88 -6.47 -5.45
CA VAL A 128 12.74 -5.83 -4.13
C VAL A 128 12.50 -4.35 -4.27
N LEU A 129 13.20 -3.70 -5.20
CA LEU A 129 13.06 -2.26 -5.42
C LEU A 129 11.66 -1.90 -5.92
N ALA A 130 11.11 -2.66 -6.89
CA ALA A 130 9.73 -2.49 -7.35
C ALA A 130 8.77 -2.44 -6.15
N ILE A 131 8.74 -3.50 -5.34
CA ILE A 131 7.80 -3.60 -4.22
C ILE A 131 8.08 -2.57 -3.12
N THR A 132 9.35 -2.20 -2.89
CA THR A 132 9.68 -1.11 -1.96
C THR A 132 9.05 0.22 -2.40
N LEU A 133 8.99 0.48 -3.71
CA LEU A 133 8.34 1.69 -4.24
C LEU A 133 6.83 1.70 -3.99
N HIS A 134 6.19 0.54 -4.01
CA HIS A 134 4.76 0.40 -3.75
C HIS A 134 4.39 0.65 -2.30
N ASN A 135 5.25 0.24 -1.38
CA ASN A 135 5.05 0.42 0.07
C ASN A 135 5.19 1.90 0.52
N ILE A 136 5.81 2.78 -0.28
CA ILE A 136 5.89 4.21 0.04
C ILE A 136 4.51 4.87 0.09
N PRO A 137 3.63 4.77 -0.94
CA PRO A 137 2.27 5.28 -0.88
C PRO A 137 1.44 4.74 0.27
N GLU A 138 1.61 3.47 0.62
CA GLU A 138 0.88 2.83 1.72
C GLU A 138 1.25 3.43 3.08
N GLY A 139 2.54 3.57 3.33
CA GLY A 139 3.02 4.26 4.53
C GLY A 139 2.56 5.71 4.57
N LEU A 140 2.68 6.45 3.46
CA LEU A 140 2.19 7.84 3.36
C LEU A 140 0.70 7.93 3.66
N ALA A 141 -0.13 7.04 3.13
CA ALA A 141 -1.57 7.02 3.34
C ALA A 141 -1.93 6.93 4.84
N VAL A 142 -1.32 5.96 5.55
CA VAL A 142 -1.48 5.84 7.01
C VAL A 142 -1.04 7.12 7.71
N GLY A 143 0.15 7.62 7.37
CA GLY A 143 0.72 8.81 7.99
C GLY A 143 -0.13 10.06 7.80
N VAL A 144 -0.62 10.30 6.59
CA VAL A 144 -1.42 11.48 6.25
C VAL A 144 -2.73 11.50 7.05
N LEU A 145 -3.42 10.35 7.21
CA LEU A 145 -4.62 10.28 8.05
C LEU A 145 -4.34 10.57 9.52
N PHE A 146 -3.33 9.93 10.11
CA PHE A 146 -2.94 10.23 11.49
C PHE A 146 -2.46 11.68 11.65
N GLY A 147 -1.81 12.25 10.63
CA GLY A 147 -1.44 13.66 10.59
C GLY A 147 -2.66 14.60 10.60
N GLY A 148 -3.72 14.22 9.90
CA GLY A 148 -5.01 14.93 9.93
C GLY A 148 -5.63 14.93 11.34
N VAL A 149 -5.60 13.78 12.01
CA VAL A 149 -6.02 13.67 13.42
C VAL A 149 -5.17 14.57 14.31
N ALA A 150 -3.83 14.56 14.17
CA ALA A 150 -2.91 15.39 14.93
C ALA A 150 -3.17 16.89 14.72
N ALA A 151 -3.57 17.28 13.50
CA ALA A 151 -3.92 18.65 13.14
C ALA A 151 -5.33 19.06 13.62
N GLY A 152 -6.10 18.14 14.20
CA GLY A 152 -7.46 18.40 14.71
C GLY A 152 -8.50 18.61 13.62
N VAL A 153 -8.30 18.02 12.42
CA VAL A 153 -9.25 18.08 11.32
C VAL A 153 -10.45 17.18 11.65
N PRO A 154 -11.68 17.70 11.69
CA PRO A 154 -12.85 16.94 12.18
C PRO A 154 -13.16 15.68 11.37
N GLU A 155 -12.90 15.71 10.06
CA GLU A 155 -13.15 14.60 9.12
C GLU A 155 -12.04 13.53 9.19
N ALA A 156 -10.88 13.83 9.80
CA ALA A 156 -9.82 12.87 10.04
C ALA A 156 -10.05 12.17 11.38
N THR A 157 -10.56 10.95 11.35
CA THR A 157 -10.89 10.19 12.56
C THR A 157 -9.82 9.12 12.89
N ILE A 158 -9.66 8.79 14.16
CA ILE A 158 -8.85 7.64 14.58
C ILE A 158 -9.42 6.34 13.99
N GLY A 159 -10.77 6.22 13.95
CA GLY A 159 -11.44 5.06 13.36
C GLY A 159 -11.03 4.84 11.91
N GLY A 160 -11.10 5.87 11.07
CA GLY A 160 -10.69 5.81 9.66
C GLY A 160 -9.20 5.51 9.50
N ALA A 161 -8.33 6.12 10.30
CA ALA A 161 -6.89 5.86 10.26
C ALA A 161 -6.55 4.40 10.65
N VAL A 162 -7.23 3.86 11.66
CA VAL A 162 -7.07 2.46 12.08
C VAL A 162 -7.67 1.52 11.06
N ALA A 163 -8.84 1.83 10.45
CA ALA A 163 -9.44 1.03 9.38
C ALA A 163 -8.49 0.89 8.18
N LEU A 164 -7.92 2.00 7.73
CA LEU A 164 -6.91 1.99 6.66
C LEU A 164 -5.69 1.15 7.04
N ALA A 165 -5.13 1.36 8.22
CA ALA A 165 -3.96 0.61 8.68
C ALA A 165 -4.24 -0.91 8.78
N LEU A 166 -5.43 -1.31 9.22
CA LEU A 166 -5.85 -2.73 9.24
C LEU A 166 -5.98 -3.29 7.83
N GLY A 167 -6.56 -2.56 6.89
CA GLY A 167 -6.67 -2.96 5.50
C GLY A 167 -5.30 -3.17 4.87
N ILE A 168 -4.39 -2.19 5.02
CA ILE A 168 -3.00 -2.29 4.56
C ILE A 168 -2.29 -3.48 5.24
N ALA A 169 -2.44 -3.68 6.54
CA ALA A 169 -1.85 -4.81 7.24
C ALA A 169 -2.31 -6.16 6.67
N ILE A 170 -3.60 -6.31 6.36
CA ILE A 170 -4.17 -7.54 5.80
C ILE A 170 -3.61 -7.81 4.39
N GLN A 171 -3.47 -6.79 3.54
CA GLN A 171 -2.90 -6.94 2.19
C GLN A 171 -1.38 -7.18 2.20
N ASN A 172 -0.65 -6.62 3.14
CA ASN A 172 0.79 -6.76 3.29
C ASN A 172 1.22 -8.20 3.55
N PHE A 173 0.37 -9.02 4.18
CA PHE A 173 0.66 -10.43 4.36
C PHE A 173 0.80 -11.18 3.02
N PRO A 174 -0.16 -11.11 2.07
CA PRO A 174 0.05 -11.57 0.69
C PRO A 174 1.30 -11.02 0.01
N GLU A 175 1.58 -9.74 0.18
CA GLU A 175 2.72 -9.09 -0.49
C GLU A 175 4.06 -9.64 -0.02
N GLY A 176 4.28 -9.75 1.28
CA GLY A 176 5.50 -10.36 1.82
C GLY A 176 5.75 -11.76 1.29
N LEU A 177 4.68 -12.55 1.11
CA LEU A 177 4.74 -13.87 0.50
C LEU A 177 5.05 -13.78 -1.00
N ALA A 178 4.44 -12.86 -1.73
CA ALA A 178 4.63 -12.64 -3.16
C ALA A 178 6.07 -12.23 -3.51
N VAL A 179 6.78 -11.57 -2.60
CA VAL A 179 8.21 -11.26 -2.74
C VAL A 179 9.08 -12.46 -2.41
N SER A 180 8.87 -13.06 -1.24
CA SER A 180 9.79 -14.06 -0.68
C SER A 180 9.77 -15.40 -1.44
N MET A 181 8.60 -15.86 -1.91
CA MET A 181 8.45 -17.15 -2.57
C MET A 181 9.07 -17.22 -3.97
N PRO A 182 8.91 -16.23 -4.87
CA PRO A 182 9.64 -16.24 -6.14
C PRO A 182 11.14 -16.23 -5.98
N MET A 183 11.69 -15.48 -5.02
CA MET A 183 13.12 -15.51 -4.71
C MET A 183 13.59 -16.90 -4.30
N ARG A 184 12.81 -17.58 -3.46
CA ARG A 184 13.11 -18.94 -3.05
C ARG A 184 13.13 -19.92 -4.23
N ARG A 185 12.21 -19.74 -5.21
CA ARG A 185 12.18 -20.53 -6.46
C ARG A 185 13.41 -20.29 -7.33
N GLN A 186 13.99 -19.10 -7.29
CA GLN A 186 15.22 -18.74 -8.01
C GLN A 186 16.50 -19.23 -7.32
N GLY A 187 16.38 -20.02 -6.25
CA GLY A 187 17.52 -20.60 -5.53
C GLY A 187 18.10 -19.73 -4.41
N VAL A 188 17.48 -18.56 -4.14
CA VAL A 188 17.87 -17.74 -2.99
C VAL A 188 17.60 -18.52 -1.69
N SER A 189 18.48 -18.43 -0.69
CA SER A 189 18.29 -19.12 0.59
C SER A 189 17.03 -18.66 1.31
N LYS A 190 16.42 -19.51 2.14
CA LYS A 190 15.20 -19.18 2.91
C LYS A 190 15.35 -17.89 3.69
N PHE A 191 16.45 -17.73 4.41
CA PHE A 191 16.71 -16.56 5.23
C PHE A 191 16.83 -15.28 4.40
N LYS A 192 17.57 -15.33 3.27
CA LYS A 192 17.67 -14.17 2.38
C LYS A 192 16.33 -13.83 1.73
N SER A 193 15.54 -14.84 1.31
CA SER A 193 14.21 -14.61 0.75
C SER A 193 13.27 -13.96 1.76
N PHE A 194 13.25 -14.42 3.01
CA PHE A 194 12.55 -13.79 4.11
C PHE A 194 13.02 -12.35 4.35
N TRP A 195 14.36 -12.19 4.46
CA TRP A 195 14.96 -10.88 4.76
C TRP A 195 14.60 -9.83 3.72
N TYR A 196 14.73 -10.15 2.44
CA TYR A 196 14.35 -9.24 1.36
C TYR A 196 12.84 -9.00 1.32
N GLY A 197 12.02 -10.03 1.54
CA GLY A 197 10.58 -9.92 1.56
C GLY A 197 10.08 -8.96 2.65
N GLN A 198 10.61 -9.05 3.88
CA GLN A 198 10.19 -8.15 4.95
C GLN A 198 10.82 -6.75 4.83
N MET A 199 12.03 -6.64 4.28
CA MET A 199 12.71 -5.34 4.12
C MET A 199 12.08 -4.46 3.04
N SER A 200 11.32 -5.04 2.10
CA SER A 200 10.60 -4.23 1.11
C SER A 200 9.61 -3.25 1.73
N ALA A 201 9.03 -3.61 2.88
CA ALA A 201 8.05 -2.77 3.58
C ALA A 201 8.65 -1.89 4.70
N ILE A 202 9.98 -1.90 4.92
CA ILE A 202 10.62 -1.05 5.95
C ILE A 202 10.41 0.46 5.70
N VAL A 203 10.11 0.82 4.48
CA VAL A 203 9.82 2.20 4.09
C VAL A 203 8.47 2.71 4.58
N GLU A 204 7.52 1.83 4.91
CA GLU A 204 6.19 2.21 5.40
C GLU A 204 6.25 3.02 6.70
N PRO A 205 6.93 2.57 7.78
CA PRO A 205 7.05 3.36 9.00
C PRO A 205 7.71 4.72 8.78
N VAL A 206 8.70 4.78 7.90
CA VAL A 206 9.38 6.03 7.56
C VAL A 206 8.43 6.97 6.81
N ALA A 207 7.76 6.46 5.79
CA ALA A 207 6.80 7.23 4.99
C ALA A 207 5.60 7.69 5.85
N ALA A 208 5.11 6.85 6.78
CA ALA A 208 4.03 7.19 7.68
C ALA A 208 4.40 8.37 8.60
N VAL A 209 5.58 8.33 9.22
CA VAL A 209 6.03 9.45 10.06
C VAL A 209 6.22 10.72 9.24
N ILE A 210 6.79 10.63 8.03
CA ILE A 210 6.94 11.78 7.12
C ILE A 210 5.58 12.35 6.74
N GLY A 211 4.62 11.50 6.37
CA GLY A 211 3.26 11.92 6.01
C GLY A 211 2.53 12.61 7.16
N ALA A 212 2.60 12.04 8.37
CA ALA A 212 2.01 12.63 9.56
C ALA A 212 2.60 14.00 9.90
N LEU A 213 3.93 14.11 9.89
CA LEU A 213 4.62 15.38 10.15
C LEU A 213 4.28 16.43 9.07
N ALA A 214 4.29 16.06 7.79
CA ALA A 214 4.00 17.00 6.71
C ALA A 214 2.63 17.65 6.87
N VAL A 215 1.58 16.87 7.20
CA VAL A 215 0.24 17.38 7.45
C VAL A 215 0.17 18.23 8.72
N THR A 216 0.84 17.81 9.78
CA THR A 216 0.87 18.57 11.05
C THR A 216 1.52 19.94 10.87
N PHE A 217 2.58 20.03 10.06
CA PHE A 217 3.24 21.32 9.77
C PHE A 217 2.46 22.18 8.77
N PHE A 218 1.70 21.60 7.86
CA PHE A 218 0.98 22.32 6.83
C PHE A 218 -0.37 21.63 6.52
N THR A 219 -1.34 21.82 7.41
CA THR A 219 -2.68 21.21 7.33
C THR A 219 -3.41 21.44 5.99
N PRO A 220 -3.30 22.60 5.29
CA PRO A 220 -3.97 22.78 3.99
C PRO A 220 -3.53 21.79 2.89
N ILE A 221 -2.43 21.07 3.08
CA ILE A 221 -2.01 20.03 2.14
C ILE A 221 -2.83 18.74 2.26
N LEU A 222 -3.58 18.55 3.34
CA LEU A 222 -4.24 17.29 3.69
C LEU A 222 -5.12 16.73 2.55
N PRO A 223 -6.07 17.48 1.94
CA PRO A 223 -6.87 16.95 0.83
C PRO A 223 -6.03 16.52 -0.37
N TYR A 224 -4.98 17.26 -0.68
CA TYR A 224 -4.04 16.93 -1.76
C TYR A 224 -3.20 15.70 -1.41
N ALA A 225 -2.74 15.58 -0.17
CA ALA A 225 -1.90 14.48 0.29
C ALA A 225 -2.66 13.15 0.34
N LEU A 226 -3.93 13.16 0.80
CA LEU A 226 -4.83 12.01 0.74
C LEU A 226 -5.05 11.55 -0.70
N ALA A 227 -5.39 12.48 -1.58
CA ALA A 227 -5.60 12.18 -3.00
C ALA A 227 -4.30 11.75 -3.70
N PHE A 228 -3.15 12.31 -3.32
CA PHE A 228 -1.84 11.89 -3.81
C PHE A 228 -1.55 10.42 -3.47
N ALA A 229 -1.76 10.01 -2.22
CA ALA A 229 -1.60 8.63 -1.80
C ALA A 229 -2.54 7.70 -2.57
N ALA A 230 -3.82 8.10 -2.74
CA ALA A 230 -4.80 7.34 -3.52
C ALA A 230 -4.37 7.18 -4.99
N GLY A 231 -3.92 8.25 -5.64
CA GLY A 231 -3.46 8.22 -7.03
C GLY A 231 -2.24 7.34 -7.23
N ALA A 232 -1.28 7.39 -6.31
CA ALA A 232 -0.13 6.52 -6.29
C ALA A 232 -0.53 5.04 -6.11
N MET A 233 -1.42 4.74 -5.17
CA MET A 233 -1.91 3.36 -4.95
C MET A 233 -2.68 2.82 -6.17
N ILE A 234 -3.54 3.61 -6.80
CA ILE A 234 -4.25 3.20 -8.02
C ILE A 234 -3.27 2.96 -9.17
N PHE A 235 -2.22 3.79 -9.31
CA PHE A 235 -1.17 3.56 -10.29
C PHE A 235 -0.54 2.16 -10.10
N VAL A 236 -0.14 1.82 -8.88
CA VAL A 236 0.43 0.49 -8.54
C VAL A 236 -0.53 -0.65 -8.92
N VAL A 237 -1.81 -0.52 -8.56
CA VAL A 237 -2.78 -1.57 -8.87
C VAL A 237 -2.91 -1.80 -10.38
N VAL A 238 -2.96 -0.73 -11.17
CA VAL A 238 -3.16 -0.81 -12.63
C VAL A 238 -1.87 -1.25 -13.34
N GLU A 239 -0.71 -0.76 -12.92
CA GLU A 239 0.56 -1.03 -13.57
C GLU A 239 1.15 -2.40 -13.19
N GLU A 240 0.91 -2.87 -11.96
CA GLU A 240 1.55 -4.08 -11.48
C GLU A 240 0.60 -5.18 -11.06
N VAL A 241 -0.34 -4.89 -10.15
CA VAL A 241 -1.16 -5.95 -9.55
C VAL A 241 -2.07 -6.58 -10.59
N ILE A 242 -2.79 -5.78 -11.38
CA ILE A 242 -3.69 -6.30 -12.41
C ILE A 242 -2.92 -7.06 -13.50
N PRO A 243 -1.87 -6.52 -14.12
CA PRO A 243 -1.12 -7.26 -15.14
C PRO A 243 -0.53 -8.57 -14.63
N GLU A 244 -0.01 -8.59 -13.40
CA GLU A 244 0.53 -9.80 -12.79
C GLU A 244 -0.53 -10.89 -12.62
N THR A 245 -1.73 -10.54 -12.16
CA THR A 245 -2.84 -11.48 -11.95
C THR A 245 -3.48 -11.97 -13.24
N GLN A 246 -3.26 -11.29 -14.38
CA GLN A 246 -3.81 -11.66 -15.68
C GLN A 246 -2.84 -12.47 -16.57
N ARG A 247 -1.64 -12.80 -16.08
CA ARG A 247 -0.61 -13.52 -16.86
C ARG A 247 -0.82 -15.02 -16.97
N ASP A 248 -1.57 -15.62 -16.05
CA ASP A 248 -1.77 -17.08 -16.00
C ASP A 248 -3.27 -17.43 -16.15
N LYS A 249 -3.56 -18.71 -16.17
CA LYS A 249 -4.92 -19.26 -16.34
C LYS A 249 -5.83 -19.09 -15.11
N TYR A 250 -5.36 -18.51 -14.03
CA TYR A 250 -6.10 -18.36 -12.78
C TYR A 250 -6.75 -16.98 -12.61
N THR A 251 -7.02 -16.30 -13.70
CA THR A 251 -7.61 -14.94 -13.72
C THR A 251 -8.94 -14.84 -12.96
N ASP A 252 -9.78 -15.86 -13.03
CA ASP A 252 -11.05 -15.89 -12.29
C ASP A 252 -10.83 -15.90 -10.78
N ILE A 253 -9.84 -16.66 -10.29
CA ILE A 253 -9.47 -16.72 -8.86
C ILE A 253 -8.94 -15.35 -8.42
N ALA A 254 -8.09 -14.73 -9.22
CA ALA A 254 -7.60 -13.39 -8.95
C ALA A 254 -8.73 -12.34 -8.92
N THR A 255 -9.67 -12.42 -9.85
CA THR A 255 -10.85 -11.55 -9.90
C THR A 255 -11.73 -11.71 -8.67
N LEU A 256 -12.01 -12.95 -8.26
CA LEU A 256 -12.76 -13.21 -7.03
C LEU A 256 -12.00 -12.75 -5.78
N GLY A 257 -10.69 -12.92 -5.76
CA GLY A 257 -9.82 -12.36 -4.73
C GLY A 257 -9.96 -10.84 -4.64
N PHE A 258 -9.87 -10.15 -5.79
CA PHE A 258 -10.03 -8.70 -5.87
C PHE A 258 -11.38 -8.23 -5.31
N ILE A 259 -12.49 -8.87 -5.72
CA ILE A 259 -13.82 -8.56 -5.20
C ILE A 259 -13.87 -8.79 -3.69
N GLY A 260 -13.30 -9.89 -3.19
CA GLY A 260 -13.24 -10.19 -1.76
C GLY A 260 -12.45 -9.14 -0.97
N GLY A 261 -11.28 -8.75 -1.45
CA GLY A 261 -10.45 -7.69 -0.84
C GLY A 261 -11.17 -6.34 -0.79
N PHE A 262 -11.80 -5.98 -1.92
CA PHE A 262 -12.60 -4.76 -2.00
C PHE A 262 -13.75 -4.74 -0.96
N ILE A 263 -14.51 -5.84 -0.86
CA ILE A 263 -15.63 -5.94 0.10
C ILE A 263 -15.10 -5.84 1.54
N ILE A 264 -14.00 -6.50 1.87
CA ILE A 264 -13.44 -6.48 3.22
C ILE A 264 -13.00 -5.07 3.59
N MET A 265 -12.26 -4.40 2.72
CA MET A 265 -11.79 -3.04 2.99
C MET A 265 -12.93 -2.04 3.08
N MET A 266 -13.88 -2.07 2.14
CA MET A 266 -15.09 -1.26 2.21
C MET A 266 -15.84 -1.46 3.53
N THR A 267 -15.92 -2.71 4.00
CA THR A 267 -16.60 -3.02 5.27
C THR A 267 -15.83 -2.44 6.46
N LEU A 268 -14.51 -2.52 6.47
CA LEU A 268 -13.68 -1.94 7.52
C LEU A 268 -13.85 -0.41 7.58
N ASP A 269 -13.79 0.27 6.43
CA ASP A 269 -13.95 1.72 6.36
C ASP A 269 -15.33 2.16 6.85
N VAL A 270 -16.41 1.54 6.35
CA VAL A 270 -17.78 1.93 6.73
C VAL A 270 -18.10 1.57 8.18
N ALA A 271 -17.49 0.52 8.74
CA ALA A 271 -17.76 0.08 10.11
C ALA A 271 -16.94 0.82 11.18
N LEU A 272 -15.79 1.38 10.83
CA LEU A 272 -14.84 1.99 11.76
C LEU A 272 -14.60 3.48 11.50
N GLY A 273 -14.72 3.91 10.23
CA GLY A 273 -14.57 5.31 9.81
C GLY A 273 -15.85 6.10 10.03
#